data_e1247265dc8b4d481fc6077923e6bf36
#
_entry.id   e1247265dc8b4d481fc6077923e6bf36
#
_cell.length_a   1.000
_cell.length_b   1.000
_cell.length_c   1.000
_cell.angle_alpha   90.00
_cell.angle_beta   90.00
_cell.angle_gamma   90.00
#
_symmetry.space_group_name_H-M   'P 1'
#
loop_
_entity.id
_entity.type
_entity.pdbx_description
1 polymer ?
#
loop_
_entity_poly.entity_id
_entity_poly.type
_entity_poly.pdbx_seq_one_letter_code
_entity_poly.pdbx_strand_id
1 'polypeptide(L)'
;STLFPYTTLFRSGSAPTRSELGHRVRAAFTVPAGCVFLACDYSQIELRLLAHLSADEHLVAAFNSGADFHRATAARVFGVPVEEVTPQLRSRAKAVNFGIVYGQQAYGLSTSLKIGRGEAQEMIDRYFEAYPSVRAYLDESVEQARKLGYAITMYGRRRYTKDIHSRNFQLRSFAERTAMNHPMQGSAADIIKIAMIQVAQRLRQEGLRSKMVLQIHDELDFEVPEDEIETLSALVRQTMEGVVELRVPLVADVS
;
A
#
# COMPACT_ATOMS: atom_id res chain seq x y z
N SER A 1 15.29 -10.31 -25.45
CA SER A 1 14.62 -10.11 -24.14
C SER A 1 13.68 -8.92 -24.25
N THR A 2 12.48 -9.18 -24.63
CA THR A 2 11.37 -8.23 -24.71
C THR A 2 10.65 -8.28 -23.37
N LEU A 3 11.11 -7.41 -22.45
CA LEU A 3 10.39 -7.14 -21.24
C LEU A 3 9.35 -6.06 -21.52
N PHE A 4 8.09 -6.48 -21.58
CA PHE A 4 6.84 -5.81 -21.25
C PHE A 4 6.24 -4.76 -22.19
N PRO A 5 5.31 -5.18 -23.03
CA PRO A 5 4.17 -4.36 -23.40
C PRO A 5 3.03 -4.46 -22.35
N TYR A 6 3.30 -5.01 -21.15
CA TYR A 6 2.28 -5.40 -20.18
C TYR A 6 1.75 -4.25 -19.30
N THR A 7 2.43 -3.13 -19.22
CA THR A 7 1.97 -1.98 -18.42
C THR A 7 0.65 -1.36 -18.91
N THR A 8 0.26 -1.60 -20.14
CA THR A 8 -1.00 -1.09 -20.70
C THR A 8 -2.17 -2.05 -20.45
N LEU A 9 -1.93 -3.35 -20.43
CA LEU A 9 -2.92 -4.38 -20.09
C LEU A 9 -3.24 -4.41 -18.59
N PHE A 10 -2.27 -4.09 -17.74
CA PHE A 10 -2.40 -4.13 -16.28
C PHE A 10 -2.95 -2.87 -15.62
N ARG A 11 -3.15 -1.78 -16.33
CA ARG A 11 -4.16 -0.79 -15.94
C ARG A 11 -5.57 -1.39 -15.91
N SER A 12 -5.77 -2.57 -16.47
CA SER A 12 -6.98 -3.38 -16.33
C SER A 12 -7.02 -4.22 -15.04
N GLY A 13 -5.97 -4.29 -14.24
CA GLY A 13 -6.04 -4.72 -12.83
C GLY A 13 -6.95 -3.83 -12.01
N SER A 14 -7.26 -2.63 -12.52
CA SER A 14 -8.38 -1.79 -12.13
C SER A 14 -9.66 -2.05 -12.96
N ALA A 15 -9.76 -3.18 -13.71
CA ALA A 15 -11.04 -3.57 -14.28
C ALA A 15 -12.05 -3.70 -13.12
N PRO A 16 -13.20 -2.98 -13.16
CA PRO A 16 -14.08 -2.91 -12.01
C PRO A 16 -14.52 -4.32 -11.63
N THR A 17 -14.04 -4.81 -10.49
CA THR A 17 -14.41 -6.14 -9.96
C THR A 17 -15.90 -6.30 -9.72
N ARG A 18 -16.65 -5.19 -9.78
CA ARG A 18 -18.09 -5.12 -9.54
C ARG A 18 -18.95 -5.04 -10.81
N SER A 19 -18.35 -5.02 -12.00
CA SER A 19 -19.10 -5.00 -13.27
C SER A 19 -19.04 -6.35 -13.95
N GLU A 20 -20.10 -6.74 -14.65
CA GLU A 20 -20.15 -7.97 -15.45
C GLU A 20 -19.02 -8.04 -16.48
N LEU A 21 -18.71 -6.91 -17.13
CA LEU A 21 -17.60 -6.82 -18.08
C LEU A 21 -16.25 -7.03 -17.40
N GLY A 22 -16.06 -6.51 -16.19
CA GLY A 22 -14.86 -6.71 -15.38
C GLY A 22 -14.66 -8.18 -15.01
N HIS A 23 -15.73 -8.89 -14.65
CA HIS A 23 -15.69 -10.34 -14.42
C HIS A 23 -15.30 -11.12 -15.66
N ARG A 24 -15.84 -10.77 -16.83
CA ARG A 24 -15.49 -11.41 -18.11
C ARG A 24 -14.04 -11.19 -18.50
N VAL A 25 -13.50 -9.98 -18.26
CA VAL A 25 -12.06 -9.71 -18.48
C VAL A 25 -11.20 -10.56 -17.56
N ARG A 26 -11.56 -10.68 -16.27
CA ARG A 26 -10.83 -11.55 -15.33
C ARG A 26 -10.90 -13.02 -15.70
N ALA A 27 -12.04 -13.51 -16.17
CA ALA A 27 -12.22 -14.89 -16.62
C ALA A 27 -11.39 -15.26 -17.87
N ALA A 28 -10.82 -14.27 -18.56
CA ALA A 28 -9.90 -14.49 -19.68
C ALA A 28 -8.46 -14.86 -19.22
N PHE A 29 -8.12 -14.62 -17.95
CA PHE A 29 -6.86 -15.09 -17.38
C PHE A 29 -7.04 -16.56 -16.96
N THR A 30 -6.35 -17.44 -17.66
CA THR A 30 -6.42 -18.89 -17.44
C THR A 30 -5.02 -19.44 -17.20
N VAL A 31 -4.95 -20.59 -16.58
CA VAL A 31 -3.71 -21.34 -16.33
C VAL A 31 -3.73 -22.65 -17.10
N PRO A 32 -2.58 -23.30 -17.37
CA PRO A 32 -2.52 -24.63 -17.96
C PRO A 32 -3.31 -25.66 -17.16
N ALA A 33 -3.76 -26.74 -17.83
CA ALA A 33 -4.41 -27.86 -17.16
C ALA A 33 -3.49 -28.48 -16.08
N GLY A 34 -4.05 -28.76 -14.89
CA GLY A 34 -3.30 -29.23 -13.72
C GLY A 34 -2.54 -28.16 -12.97
N CYS A 35 -2.79 -26.87 -13.29
CA CYS A 35 -2.29 -25.71 -12.55
C CYS A 35 -3.43 -24.88 -11.98
N VAL A 36 -3.13 -24.13 -10.95
CA VAL A 36 -3.98 -23.06 -10.39
C VAL A 36 -3.30 -21.71 -10.53
N PHE A 37 -4.09 -20.64 -10.49
CA PHE A 37 -3.60 -19.28 -10.36
C PHE A 37 -3.54 -18.94 -8.88
N LEU A 38 -2.38 -18.52 -8.40
CA LEU A 38 -2.16 -18.16 -7.00
C LEU A 38 -1.66 -16.73 -6.94
N ALA A 39 -2.32 -15.91 -6.14
CA ALA A 39 -1.93 -14.54 -5.87
C ALA A 39 -1.37 -14.42 -4.45
N CYS A 40 -0.34 -13.59 -4.27
CA CYS A 40 0.19 -13.23 -2.98
C CYS A 40 0.37 -11.72 -2.88
N ASP A 41 -0.43 -11.07 -2.02
CA ASP A 41 -0.55 -9.62 -1.89
C ASP A 41 -0.07 -9.14 -0.52
N TYR A 42 0.66 -8.02 -0.49
CA TYR A 42 1.01 -7.39 0.79
C TYR A 42 -0.19 -6.72 1.44
N SER A 43 -0.50 -7.13 2.65
CA SER A 43 -1.55 -6.52 3.46
C SER A 43 -1.14 -5.12 3.93
N GLN A 44 -1.71 -4.08 3.32
CA GLN A 44 -1.57 -2.67 3.74
C GLN A 44 -0.12 -2.18 3.83
N ILE A 45 0.74 -2.54 2.88
CA ILE A 45 2.17 -2.23 2.92
C ILE A 45 2.46 -0.74 3.09
N GLU A 46 1.73 0.16 2.42
CA GLU A 46 1.96 1.60 2.52
C GLU A 46 1.66 2.15 3.93
N LEU A 47 0.63 1.62 4.60
CA LEU A 47 0.29 2.00 5.98
C LEU A 47 1.32 1.45 6.99
N ARG A 48 1.83 0.25 6.75
CA ARG A 48 2.93 -0.33 7.55
C ARG A 48 4.22 0.45 7.37
N LEU A 49 4.50 0.91 6.16
CA LEU A 49 5.62 1.80 5.88
C LEU A 49 5.44 3.18 6.54
N LEU A 50 4.23 3.73 6.56
CA LEU A 50 3.96 4.95 7.29
C LEU A 50 4.21 4.77 8.80
N ALA A 51 3.79 3.66 9.38
CA ALA A 51 4.07 3.32 10.79
C ALA A 51 5.58 3.21 11.06
N HIS A 52 6.32 2.53 10.18
CA HIS A 52 7.75 2.37 10.29
C HIS A 52 8.50 3.71 10.20
N LEU A 53 8.18 4.51 9.18
CA LEU A 53 8.89 5.75 8.85
C LEU A 53 8.56 6.89 9.83
N SER A 54 7.30 7.02 10.25
CA SER A 54 6.90 8.01 11.24
C SER A 54 7.31 7.64 12.67
N ALA A 55 7.57 6.35 12.91
CA ALA A 55 7.81 5.78 14.24
C ALA A 55 6.73 6.16 15.27
N ASP A 56 5.49 6.43 14.82
CA ASP A 56 4.38 6.76 15.71
C ASP A 56 4.05 5.56 16.59
N GLU A 57 4.19 5.73 17.90
CA GLU A 57 4.05 4.62 18.87
C GLU A 57 2.66 3.98 18.82
N HIS A 58 1.62 4.78 18.64
CA HIS A 58 0.24 4.29 18.58
C HIS A 58 -0.03 3.53 17.28
N LEU A 59 0.52 4.03 16.17
CA LEU A 59 0.39 3.38 14.87
C LEU A 59 1.16 2.05 14.85
N VAL A 60 2.39 2.05 15.38
CA VAL A 60 3.22 0.85 15.52
C VAL A 60 2.53 -0.18 16.44
N ALA A 61 2.03 0.24 17.59
CA ALA A 61 1.32 -0.65 18.52
C ALA A 61 0.06 -1.26 17.89
N ALA A 62 -0.71 -0.48 17.11
CA ALA A 62 -1.90 -0.97 16.42
C ALA A 62 -1.58 -2.10 15.43
N PHE A 63 -0.48 -1.99 14.66
CA PHE A 63 -0.07 -3.06 13.76
C PHE A 63 0.52 -4.27 14.49
N ASN A 64 1.26 -4.05 15.57
CA ASN A 64 1.88 -5.14 16.33
C ASN A 64 0.86 -5.92 17.18
N SER A 65 -0.29 -5.35 17.48
CA SER A 65 -1.36 -6.05 18.22
C SER A 65 -2.07 -7.14 17.42
N GLY A 66 -1.87 -7.19 16.08
CA GLY A 66 -2.60 -8.10 15.19
C GLY A 66 -4.11 -7.79 15.05
N ALA A 67 -4.58 -6.70 15.65
CA ALA A 67 -5.99 -6.27 15.56
C ALA A 67 -6.29 -5.61 14.20
N ASP A 68 -7.59 -5.48 13.90
CA ASP A 68 -8.03 -4.73 12.71
C ASP A 68 -7.61 -3.25 12.82
N PHE A 69 -6.58 -2.89 12.07
CA PHE A 69 -6.01 -1.54 12.07
C PHE A 69 -7.05 -0.45 11.79
N HIS A 70 -7.94 -0.66 10.81
CA HIS A 70 -8.97 0.34 10.49
C HIS A 70 -10.00 0.49 11.62
N ARG A 71 -10.26 -0.59 12.36
CA ARG A 71 -11.13 -0.57 13.54
C ARG A 71 -10.46 0.18 14.69
N ALA A 72 -9.18 -0.08 14.93
CA ALA A 72 -8.40 0.64 15.94
C ALA A 72 -8.33 2.15 15.65
N THR A 73 -8.07 2.52 14.39
CA THR A 73 -8.11 3.93 13.95
C THR A 73 -9.48 4.54 14.14
N ALA A 74 -10.56 3.82 13.79
CA ALA A 74 -11.93 4.32 13.97
C ALA A 74 -12.22 4.63 15.44
N ALA A 75 -11.85 3.73 16.34
CA ALA A 75 -12.03 3.93 17.78
C ALA A 75 -11.36 5.23 18.27
N ARG A 76 -10.11 5.47 17.84
CA ARG A 76 -9.35 6.67 18.22
C ARG A 76 -9.89 7.95 17.59
N VAL A 77 -10.13 7.94 16.28
CA VAL A 77 -10.56 9.14 15.52
C VAL A 77 -11.97 9.56 15.89
N PHE A 78 -12.85 8.61 16.16
CA PHE A 78 -14.25 8.90 16.52
C PHE A 78 -14.50 8.92 18.05
N GLY A 79 -13.49 8.57 18.85
CA GLY A 79 -13.59 8.60 20.31
C GLY A 79 -14.59 7.59 20.88
N VAL A 80 -14.69 6.40 20.26
CA VAL A 80 -15.59 5.33 20.69
C VAL A 80 -14.79 4.08 21.12
N PRO A 81 -15.31 3.25 22.03
CA PRO A 81 -14.71 1.96 22.34
C PRO A 81 -14.57 1.10 21.07
N VAL A 82 -13.52 0.25 20.99
CA VAL A 82 -13.26 -0.60 19.82
C VAL A 82 -14.45 -1.52 19.51
N GLU A 83 -15.15 -1.98 20.56
CA GLU A 83 -16.31 -2.85 20.46
C GLU A 83 -17.50 -2.16 19.80
N GLU A 84 -17.61 -0.85 19.96
CA GLU A 84 -18.71 -0.02 19.42
C GLU A 84 -18.43 0.49 18.00
N VAL A 85 -17.27 0.18 17.43
CA VAL A 85 -16.94 0.59 16.05
C VAL A 85 -17.83 -0.15 15.07
N THR A 86 -18.74 0.60 14.46
CA THR A 86 -19.63 0.09 13.42
C THR A 86 -18.89 -0.13 12.09
N PRO A 87 -19.43 -0.93 11.15
CA PRO A 87 -18.87 -1.08 9.80
C PRO A 87 -18.74 0.25 9.06
N GLN A 88 -19.65 1.22 9.30
CA GLN A 88 -19.56 2.55 8.70
C GLN A 88 -18.40 3.36 9.25
N LEU A 89 -18.20 3.38 10.58
CA LEU A 89 -17.06 4.05 11.21
C LEU A 89 -15.73 3.45 10.73
N ARG A 90 -15.65 2.12 10.67
CA ARG A 90 -14.48 1.42 10.12
C ARG A 90 -14.21 1.79 8.66
N SER A 91 -15.24 1.88 7.83
CA SER A 91 -15.13 2.29 6.42
C SER A 91 -14.65 3.73 6.28
N ARG A 92 -15.18 4.65 7.10
CA ARG A 92 -14.73 6.04 7.16
C ARG A 92 -13.26 6.13 7.60
N ALA A 93 -12.86 5.43 8.66
CA ALA A 93 -11.48 5.37 9.09
C ALA A 93 -10.55 4.80 8.01
N LYS A 94 -10.99 3.77 7.27
CA LYS A 94 -10.24 3.24 6.12
C LYS A 94 -9.99 4.33 5.07
N ALA A 95 -11.00 5.13 4.73
CA ALA A 95 -10.85 6.23 3.78
C ALA A 95 -9.89 7.32 4.29
N VAL A 96 -9.92 7.64 5.59
CA VAL A 96 -8.97 8.59 6.21
C VAL A 96 -7.55 8.02 6.17
N ASN A 97 -7.33 6.78 6.59
CA ASN A 97 -6.02 6.13 6.59
C ASN A 97 -5.36 6.19 5.21
N PHE A 98 -6.07 5.79 4.17
CA PHE A 98 -5.55 5.87 2.80
C PHE A 98 -5.43 7.32 2.31
N GLY A 99 -6.38 8.18 2.67
CA GLY A 99 -6.32 9.60 2.35
C GLY A 99 -5.05 10.26 2.86
N ILE A 100 -4.65 9.98 4.10
CA ILE A 100 -3.42 10.50 4.70
C ILE A 100 -2.17 10.00 3.95
N VAL A 101 -2.08 8.69 3.67
CA VAL A 101 -0.96 8.12 2.90
C VAL A 101 -0.83 8.80 1.54
N TYR A 102 -1.94 9.10 0.87
CA TYR A 102 -1.93 9.76 -0.45
C TYR A 102 -1.87 11.29 -0.38
N GLY A 103 -1.69 11.88 0.80
CA GLY A 103 -1.63 13.34 1.00
C GLY A 103 -2.95 14.04 0.62
N GLN A 104 -4.08 13.33 0.77
CA GLN A 104 -5.40 13.83 0.44
C GLN A 104 -5.80 14.92 1.44
N GLN A 105 -6.28 16.05 0.93
CA GLN A 105 -6.82 17.14 1.75
C GLN A 105 -8.33 16.98 1.97
N ALA A 106 -8.91 17.82 2.84
CA ALA A 106 -10.32 17.78 3.20
C ALA A 106 -11.28 17.76 2.01
N TYR A 107 -10.96 18.45 0.92
CA TYR A 107 -11.78 18.42 -0.29
C TYR A 107 -11.84 17.03 -0.93
N GLY A 108 -10.69 16.37 -1.08
CA GLY A 108 -10.65 15.01 -1.66
C GLY A 108 -11.38 13.99 -0.77
N LEU A 109 -11.16 14.07 0.56
CA LEU A 109 -11.82 13.19 1.51
C LEU A 109 -13.34 13.41 1.55
N SER A 110 -13.80 14.67 1.52
CA SER A 110 -15.23 15.00 1.51
C SER A 110 -15.93 14.46 0.27
N THR A 111 -15.29 14.54 -0.89
CA THR A 111 -15.81 13.99 -2.16
C THR A 111 -15.88 12.45 -2.09
N SER A 112 -14.85 11.81 -1.57
CA SER A 112 -14.76 10.36 -1.45
C SER A 112 -15.82 9.78 -0.50
N LEU A 113 -16.04 10.44 0.64
CA LEU A 113 -17.00 10.01 1.66
C LEU A 113 -18.40 10.58 1.49
N LYS A 114 -18.61 11.52 0.53
CA LYS A 114 -19.88 12.25 0.33
C LYS A 114 -20.36 12.97 1.58
N ILE A 115 -19.42 13.64 2.29
CA ILE A 115 -19.66 14.41 3.52
C ILE A 115 -19.30 15.89 3.31
N GLY A 116 -19.63 16.73 4.28
CA GLY A 116 -19.23 18.13 4.30
C GLY A 116 -17.72 18.30 4.40
N ARG A 117 -17.17 19.39 3.80
CA ARG A 117 -15.72 19.68 3.87
C ARG A 117 -15.25 19.94 5.30
N GLY A 118 -16.08 20.55 6.15
CA GLY A 118 -15.78 20.76 7.58
C GLY A 118 -15.64 19.44 8.34
N GLU A 119 -16.57 18.52 8.13
CA GLU A 119 -16.54 17.17 8.71
C GLU A 119 -15.28 16.41 8.26
N ALA A 120 -14.93 16.49 6.97
CA ALA A 120 -13.72 15.87 6.46
C ALA A 120 -12.44 16.46 7.08
N GLN A 121 -12.40 17.78 7.28
CA GLN A 121 -11.28 18.42 7.95
C GLN A 121 -11.17 17.97 9.41
N GLU A 122 -12.27 17.94 10.13
CA GLU A 122 -12.30 17.47 11.53
C GLU A 122 -11.80 16.02 11.66
N MET A 123 -12.17 15.15 10.72
CA MET A 123 -11.66 13.77 10.70
C MET A 123 -10.13 13.71 10.50
N ILE A 124 -9.59 14.55 9.62
CA ILE A 124 -8.14 14.65 9.40
C ILE A 124 -7.44 15.19 10.65
N ASP A 125 -7.99 16.22 11.28
CA ASP A 125 -7.41 16.83 12.48
C ASP A 125 -7.38 15.83 13.63
N ARG A 126 -8.48 15.12 13.89
CA ARG A 126 -8.55 14.04 14.88
C ARG A 126 -7.60 12.88 14.58
N TYR A 127 -7.39 12.56 13.30
CA TYR A 127 -6.39 11.56 12.93
C TYR A 127 -4.98 11.99 13.35
N PHE A 128 -4.61 13.24 13.09
CA PHE A 128 -3.30 13.74 13.47
C PHE A 128 -3.14 14.01 14.97
N GLU A 129 -4.22 14.27 15.68
CA GLU A 129 -4.23 14.27 17.16
C GLU A 129 -3.97 12.86 17.71
N ALA A 130 -4.55 11.83 17.08
CA ALA A 130 -4.37 10.44 17.46
C ALA A 130 -2.97 9.89 17.09
N TYR A 131 -2.35 10.45 16.03
CA TYR A 131 -1.06 10.01 15.47
C TYR A 131 -0.15 11.22 15.19
N PRO A 132 0.36 11.92 16.24
CA PRO A 132 1.09 13.18 16.07
C PRO A 132 2.41 13.02 15.34
N SER A 133 3.11 11.89 15.52
CA SER A 133 4.37 11.63 14.83
C SER A 133 4.19 11.41 13.33
N VAL A 134 3.00 10.96 12.89
CA VAL A 134 2.67 10.88 11.46
C VAL A 134 2.63 12.29 10.85
N ARG A 135 2.00 13.25 11.51
CA ARG A 135 1.95 14.63 11.05
C ARG A 135 3.35 15.23 10.93
N ALA A 136 4.14 15.09 11.99
CA ALA A 136 5.51 15.59 12.03
C ALA A 136 6.37 14.99 10.89
N TYR A 137 6.25 13.69 10.65
CA TYR A 137 6.97 13.00 9.58
C TYR A 137 6.59 13.51 8.18
N LEU A 138 5.29 13.70 7.92
CA LEU A 138 4.81 14.20 6.62
C LEU A 138 5.27 15.63 6.36
N ASP A 139 5.19 16.50 7.37
CA ASP A 139 5.64 17.89 7.29
C ASP A 139 7.18 17.94 7.06
N GLU A 140 7.96 17.11 7.77
CA GLU A 140 9.40 16.98 7.57
C GLU A 140 9.76 16.50 6.17
N SER A 141 9.01 15.54 5.63
CA SER A 141 9.22 15.03 4.27
C SER A 141 9.08 16.13 3.21
N VAL A 142 8.12 17.05 3.39
CA VAL A 142 7.94 18.22 2.52
C VAL A 142 9.11 19.19 2.67
N GLU A 143 9.53 19.49 3.91
CA GLU A 143 10.66 20.39 4.17
C GLU A 143 11.99 19.84 3.62
N GLN A 144 12.22 18.55 3.76
CA GLN A 144 13.39 17.90 3.15
C GLN A 144 13.34 17.99 1.63
N ALA A 145 12.18 17.72 1.02
CA ALA A 145 12.02 17.84 -0.43
C ALA A 145 12.21 19.28 -0.93
N ARG A 146 11.82 20.29 -0.15
CA ARG A 146 12.11 21.70 -0.46
C ARG A 146 13.61 22.01 -0.43
N LYS A 147 14.34 21.44 0.52
CA LYS A 147 15.80 21.66 0.65
C LYS A 147 16.60 20.93 -0.42
N LEU A 148 16.20 19.67 -0.74
CA LEU A 148 16.97 18.78 -1.60
C LEU A 148 16.51 18.80 -3.07
N GLY A 149 15.29 19.26 -3.35
CA GLY A 149 14.68 19.22 -4.68
C GLY A 149 14.10 17.84 -5.06
N TYR A 150 14.10 16.87 -4.15
CA TYR A 150 13.56 15.53 -4.36
C TYR A 150 13.10 14.89 -3.06
N ALA A 151 12.18 13.94 -3.16
CA ALA A 151 11.84 12.99 -2.10
C ALA A 151 12.63 11.68 -2.31
N ILE A 152 12.83 10.90 -1.23
CA ILE A 152 13.70 9.71 -1.23
C ILE A 152 12.98 8.52 -0.58
N THR A 153 13.21 7.30 -1.10
CA THR A 153 12.76 6.05 -0.47
C THR A 153 13.75 5.56 0.58
N MET A 154 13.37 4.54 1.36
CA MET A 154 14.26 3.84 2.31
C MET A 154 15.53 3.29 1.62
N TYR A 155 15.46 3.00 0.32
CA TYR A 155 16.55 2.46 -0.47
C TYR A 155 17.31 3.50 -1.30
N GLY A 156 17.05 4.78 -1.03
CA GLY A 156 17.78 5.87 -1.69
C GLY A 156 17.27 6.25 -3.09
N ARG A 157 16.14 5.70 -3.55
CA ARG A 157 15.54 6.10 -4.83
C ARG A 157 14.98 7.51 -4.72
N ARG A 158 15.35 8.38 -5.67
CA ARG A 158 14.97 9.79 -5.70
C ARG A 158 13.81 10.04 -6.66
N ARG A 159 12.88 10.89 -6.24
CA ARG A 159 11.84 11.47 -7.08
C ARG A 159 11.91 12.97 -7.00
N TYR A 160 12.26 13.60 -8.10
CA TYR A 160 12.42 15.06 -8.18
C TYR A 160 11.07 15.77 -8.04
N THR A 161 11.06 16.83 -7.22
CA THR A 161 9.88 17.66 -6.90
C THR A 161 10.07 19.08 -7.47
N LYS A 162 10.26 19.17 -8.79
CA LYS A 162 10.65 20.39 -9.50
C LYS A 162 9.77 21.60 -9.19
N ASP A 163 8.46 21.36 -8.97
CA ASP A 163 7.46 22.40 -8.74
C ASP A 163 7.22 22.72 -7.27
N ILE A 164 8.05 22.21 -6.34
CA ILE A 164 7.83 22.38 -4.88
C ILE A 164 7.88 23.84 -4.42
N HIS A 165 8.56 24.72 -5.17
CA HIS A 165 8.65 26.16 -4.96
C HIS A 165 7.78 26.98 -5.93
N SER A 166 6.91 26.34 -6.72
CA SER A 166 6.07 27.02 -7.70
C SER A 166 5.14 28.03 -7.03
N ARG A 167 4.97 29.21 -7.65
CA ARG A 167 3.95 30.19 -7.25
C ARG A 167 2.54 29.70 -7.57
N ASN A 168 2.41 28.81 -8.56
CA ASN A 168 1.13 28.18 -8.88
C ASN A 168 0.78 27.18 -7.77
N PHE A 169 -0.34 27.43 -7.09
CA PHE A 169 -0.82 26.60 -5.98
C PHE A 169 -1.03 25.14 -6.37
N GLN A 170 -1.59 24.86 -7.55
CA GLN A 170 -1.88 23.50 -7.99
C GLN A 170 -0.59 22.69 -8.21
N LEU A 171 0.41 23.28 -8.87
CA LEU A 171 1.71 22.65 -9.11
C LEU A 171 2.45 22.41 -7.80
N ARG A 172 2.49 23.42 -6.94
CA ARG A 172 3.12 23.30 -5.60
C ARG A 172 2.43 22.23 -4.76
N SER A 173 1.13 22.25 -4.65
CA SER A 173 0.37 21.27 -3.87
C SER A 173 0.56 19.83 -4.41
N PHE A 174 0.68 19.66 -5.73
CA PHE A 174 1.02 18.37 -6.32
C PHE A 174 2.43 17.90 -5.92
N ALA A 175 3.41 18.80 -5.96
CA ALA A 175 4.79 18.49 -5.57
C ALA A 175 4.90 18.15 -4.07
N GLU A 176 4.18 18.88 -3.20
CA GLU A 176 4.10 18.60 -1.76
C GLU A 176 3.48 17.21 -1.50
N ARG A 177 2.36 16.87 -2.14
CA ARG A 177 1.79 15.51 -2.04
C ARG A 177 2.76 14.45 -2.54
N THR A 178 3.49 14.73 -3.63
CA THR A 178 4.52 13.82 -4.12
C THR A 178 5.62 13.59 -3.09
N ALA A 179 6.04 14.65 -2.38
CA ALA A 179 7.03 14.57 -1.31
C ALA A 179 6.55 13.72 -0.13
N MET A 180 5.28 13.86 0.27
CA MET A 180 4.68 13.06 1.34
C MET A 180 4.55 11.57 0.95
N ASN A 181 4.11 11.28 -0.27
CA ASN A 181 3.75 9.92 -0.70
C ASN A 181 4.95 9.07 -1.10
N HIS A 182 5.94 9.70 -1.74
CA HIS A 182 7.04 8.94 -2.35
C HIS A 182 7.84 8.09 -1.36
N PRO A 183 8.12 8.51 -0.12
CA PRO A 183 8.79 7.66 0.85
C PRO A 183 8.07 6.33 1.09
N MET A 184 6.73 6.32 1.17
CA MET A 184 5.94 5.10 1.35
C MET A 184 5.77 4.32 0.04
N GLN A 185 5.15 4.92 -0.98
CA GLN A 185 4.87 4.25 -2.25
C GLN A 185 6.14 3.79 -2.97
N GLY A 186 7.17 4.62 -2.97
CA GLY A 186 8.44 4.28 -3.59
C GLY A 186 9.16 3.15 -2.84
N SER A 187 9.12 3.15 -1.50
CA SER A 187 9.69 2.06 -0.70
C SER A 187 8.92 0.77 -0.87
N ALA A 188 7.57 0.80 -0.93
CA ALA A 188 6.77 -0.36 -1.27
C ALA A 188 7.16 -0.95 -2.63
N ALA A 189 7.34 -0.08 -3.64
CA ALA A 189 7.80 -0.49 -4.97
C ALA A 189 9.24 -1.06 -4.97
N ASP A 190 10.10 -0.62 -4.08
CA ASP A 190 11.43 -1.20 -3.90
C ASP A 190 11.35 -2.57 -3.22
N ILE A 191 10.56 -2.69 -2.15
CA ILE A 191 10.34 -3.92 -1.38
C ILE A 191 9.79 -5.04 -2.29
N ILE A 192 8.73 -4.79 -3.07
CA ILE A 192 8.16 -5.82 -3.93
C ILE A 192 9.17 -6.31 -4.98
N LYS A 193 10.03 -5.43 -5.52
CA LYS A 193 11.07 -5.82 -6.48
C LYS A 193 12.15 -6.69 -5.83
N ILE A 194 12.54 -6.40 -4.60
CA ILE A 194 13.47 -7.24 -3.85
C ILE A 194 12.82 -8.59 -3.56
N ALA A 195 11.55 -8.61 -3.14
CA ALA A 195 10.77 -9.83 -2.94
C ALA A 195 10.71 -10.68 -4.22
N MET A 196 10.42 -10.08 -5.38
CA MET A 196 10.41 -10.76 -6.68
C MET A 196 11.74 -11.46 -6.98
N ILE A 197 12.86 -10.78 -6.73
CA ILE A 197 14.20 -11.34 -6.97
C ILE A 197 14.43 -12.54 -6.03
N GLN A 198 14.12 -12.40 -4.74
CA GLN A 198 14.31 -13.46 -3.75
C GLN A 198 13.37 -14.65 -4.02
N VAL A 199 12.09 -14.42 -4.34
CA VAL A 199 11.16 -15.48 -4.72
C VAL A 199 11.66 -16.23 -5.96
N ALA A 200 12.08 -15.51 -7.02
CA ALA A 200 12.59 -16.13 -8.24
C ALA A 200 13.90 -16.96 -7.99
N GLN A 201 14.71 -16.54 -7.04
CA GLN A 201 15.89 -17.31 -6.62
C GLN A 201 15.49 -18.59 -5.88
N ARG A 202 14.56 -18.48 -4.92
CA ARG A 202 14.08 -19.63 -4.14
C ARG A 202 13.35 -20.66 -4.99
N LEU A 203 12.50 -20.23 -5.93
CA LEU A 203 11.85 -21.15 -6.88
C LEU A 203 12.86 -22.04 -7.62
N ARG A 204 13.99 -21.44 -8.05
CA ARG A 204 15.05 -22.19 -8.73
C ARG A 204 15.83 -23.10 -7.78
N GLN A 205 16.13 -22.63 -6.57
CA GLN A 205 16.88 -23.41 -5.57
C GLN A 205 16.12 -24.62 -5.08
N GLU A 206 14.80 -24.50 -4.91
CA GLU A 206 13.92 -25.57 -4.47
C GLU A 206 13.41 -26.45 -5.65
N GLY A 207 13.79 -26.12 -6.89
CA GLY A 207 13.46 -26.90 -8.08
C GLY A 207 11.97 -26.92 -8.41
N LEU A 208 11.20 -25.91 -7.99
CA LEU A 208 9.77 -25.82 -8.23
C LEU A 208 9.46 -25.53 -9.71
N ARG A 209 8.41 -26.15 -10.20
CA ARG A 209 7.86 -25.94 -11.56
C ARG A 209 6.97 -24.71 -11.63
N SER A 210 6.51 -24.21 -10.50
CA SER A 210 5.73 -22.98 -10.35
C SER A 210 6.43 -21.79 -10.98
N LYS A 211 5.65 -20.90 -11.60
CA LYS A 211 6.18 -19.72 -12.31
C LYS A 211 5.56 -18.46 -11.78
N MET A 212 6.38 -17.50 -11.39
CA MET A 212 5.93 -16.13 -11.16
C MET A 212 5.66 -15.47 -12.51
N VAL A 213 4.41 -15.10 -12.77
CA VAL A 213 3.96 -14.64 -14.09
C VAL A 213 3.62 -13.17 -14.15
N LEU A 214 3.15 -12.58 -13.04
CA LEU A 214 2.73 -11.19 -12.99
C LEU A 214 3.15 -10.51 -11.69
N GLN A 215 3.23 -9.17 -11.74
CA GLN A 215 3.26 -8.29 -10.57
C GLN A 215 2.22 -7.19 -10.79
N ILE A 216 1.27 -7.05 -9.86
CA ILE A 216 0.21 -6.04 -9.89
C ILE A 216 0.30 -5.23 -8.59
N HIS A 217 0.77 -3.98 -8.66
CA HIS A 217 1.01 -3.13 -7.48
C HIS A 217 1.92 -3.80 -6.45
N ASP A 218 1.36 -4.32 -5.37
CA ASP A 218 1.97 -5.02 -4.24
C ASP A 218 1.65 -6.53 -4.20
N GLU A 219 1.11 -7.07 -5.31
CA GLU A 219 0.74 -8.46 -5.52
C GLU A 219 1.70 -9.15 -6.49
N LEU A 220 2.03 -10.41 -6.20
CA LEU A 220 2.75 -11.33 -7.08
C LEU A 220 1.85 -12.50 -7.44
N ASP A 221 1.75 -12.79 -8.74
CA ASP A 221 0.89 -13.85 -9.27
C ASP A 221 1.70 -14.98 -9.87
N PHE A 222 1.19 -16.19 -9.69
CA PHE A 222 1.87 -17.42 -10.07
C PHE A 222 0.96 -18.38 -10.83
N GLU A 223 1.53 -19.10 -11.80
CA GLU A 223 1.02 -20.36 -12.30
C GLU A 223 1.61 -21.50 -11.47
N VAL A 224 0.77 -22.29 -10.81
CA VAL A 224 1.19 -23.26 -9.80
C VAL A 224 0.63 -24.63 -10.10
N PRO A 225 1.46 -25.68 -10.34
CA PRO A 225 0.99 -27.06 -10.36
C PRO A 225 0.28 -27.42 -9.04
N GLU A 226 -0.82 -28.17 -9.12
CA GLU A 226 -1.67 -28.47 -7.96
C GLU A 226 -0.89 -29.12 -6.80
N ASP A 227 0.12 -29.93 -7.10
CA ASP A 227 0.98 -30.60 -6.11
C ASP A 227 2.03 -29.67 -5.45
N GLU A 228 2.19 -28.44 -5.94
CA GLU A 228 3.12 -27.45 -5.38
C GLU A 228 2.43 -26.32 -4.57
N ILE A 229 1.09 -26.28 -4.51
CA ILE A 229 0.33 -25.17 -3.93
C ILE A 229 0.77 -24.86 -2.49
N GLU A 230 0.83 -25.86 -1.62
CA GLU A 230 1.19 -25.67 -0.21
C GLU A 230 2.65 -25.20 -0.07
N THR A 231 3.56 -25.84 -0.80
CA THR A 231 4.98 -25.52 -0.77
C THR A 231 5.22 -24.10 -1.27
N LEU A 232 4.63 -23.74 -2.42
CA LEU A 232 4.78 -22.40 -2.97
C LEU A 232 4.16 -21.33 -2.06
N SER A 233 2.94 -21.57 -1.56
CA SER A 233 2.26 -20.63 -0.65
C SER A 233 3.11 -20.31 0.58
N ALA A 234 3.71 -21.31 1.19
CA ALA A 234 4.60 -21.13 2.33
C ALA A 234 5.88 -20.37 1.94
N LEU A 235 6.52 -20.75 0.83
CA LEU A 235 7.74 -20.13 0.33
C LEU A 235 7.54 -18.65 0.01
N VAL A 236 6.48 -18.31 -0.74
CA VAL A 236 6.22 -16.93 -1.18
C VAL A 236 5.87 -16.06 0.01
N ARG A 237 4.96 -16.51 0.88
CA ARG A 237 4.60 -15.79 2.11
C ARG A 237 5.84 -15.50 2.96
N GLN A 238 6.61 -16.51 3.29
CA GLN A 238 7.82 -16.37 4.11
C GLN A 238 8.81 -15.40 3.47
N THR A 239 9.00 -15.46 2.15
CA THR A 239 9.95 -14.61 1.44
C THR A 239 9.47 -13.15 1.42
N MET A 240 8.19 -12.91 1.12
CA MET A 240 7.64 -11.56 1.08
C MET A 240 7.62 -10.91 2.46
N GLU A 241 7.24 -11.65 3.51
CA GLU A 241 7.21 -11.14 4.88
C GLU A 241 8.61 -10.89 5.45
N GLY A 242 9.61 -11.69 5.04
CA GLY A 242 10.98 -11.62 5.52
C GLY A 242 11.91 -10.71 4.71
N VAL A 243 11.45 -10.05 3.68
CA VAL A 243 12.30 -9.28 2.74
C VAL A 243 12.98 -8.07 3.37
N VAL A 244 12.39 -7.48 4.38
CA VAL A 244 12.91 -6.33 5.13
C VAL A 244 12.39 -6.34 6.56
N GLU A 245 13.22 -5.91 7.49
CA GLU A 245 12.84 -5.73 8.89
C GLU A 245 12.31 -4.32 9.11
N LEU A 246 11.05 -4.22 9.52
CA LEU A 246 10.37 -2.97 9.86
C LEU A 246 10.01 -2.95 11.36
N ARG A 247 9.58 -1.80 11.89
CA ARG A 247 9.03 -1.66 13.25
C ARG A 247 7.70 -2.41 13.44
N VAL A 248 7.07 -2.79 12.34
CA VAL A 248 5.81 -3.53 12.27
C VAL A 248 5.99 -4.72 11.32
N PRO A 249 5.31 -5.84 11.55
CA PRO A 249 5.44 -6.98 10.66
C PRO A 249 4.94 -6.64 9.24
N LEU A 250 5.62 -7.12 8.21
CA LEU A 250 5.01 -7.29 6.89
C LEU A 250 4.12 -8.52 6.93
N VAL A 251 2.97 -8.44 6.28
CA VAL A 251 2.03 -9.55 6.16
C VAL A 251 1.69 -9.73 4.69
N ALA A 252 1.75 -10.97 4.22
CA ALA A 252 1.41 -11.33 2.86
C ALA A 252 0.26 -12.35 2.87
N ASP A 253 -0.83 -12.00 2.21
CA ASP A 253 -2.03 -12.84 2.09
C ASP A 253 -1.95 -13.64 0.79
N VAL A 254 -2.14 -14.96 0.89
CA VAL A 254 -2.15 -15.90 -0.25
C VAL A 254 -3.57 -16.31 -0.54
N SER A 255 -4.01 -16.22 -1.79
CA SER A 255 -5.36 -16.53 -2.27
C SER A 255 -5.33 -17.30 -3.60
#